data_bd3dc0b1271156c5a60e8daf5690d9ac
#
_entry.id   bd3dc0b1271156c5a60e8daf5690d9ac
#
_cell.length_a   1.000
_cell.length_b   1.000
_cell.length_c   1.000
_cell.angle_alpha   90.00
_cell.angle_beta   90.00
_cell.angle_gamma   90.00
#
_symmetry.space_group_name_H-M   'P 1'
#
loop_
_entity.id
_entity.type
_entity.pdbx_description
1 polymer ?
#
loop_
_entity_poly.entity_id
_entity_poly.type
_entity_poly.pdbx_seq_one_letter_code
_entity_poly.pdbx_strand_id
1 'polypeptide(L)'
;GAFAGLDKIISQRDKGTSIGFGAEVKSIEDKKTGEWMKNLEPEDLLKYGLIPEFIGRLPITATLEDLDEKSLVKILLEPKNSLIKQYQELFKLEGVKLTFKDQAVKDIANKAISKKTGARGLRSILENILLKTMFDLPSQENIEEVIIDSGAAKGVSQPVVVHSKNKSCLLYTSPSPRDVST
;
A
#
# COMPACT_ATOMS: atom_id res chain seq x y z
N GLY A 1 2.04 -1.75 -16.97
CA GLY A 1 2.47 -3.11 -17.21
C GLY A 1 2.96 -3.34 -18.62
N ALA A 2 2.96 -4.58 -19.06
CA ALA A 2 3.45 -4.97 -20.38
C ALA A 2 2.68 -4.32 -21.55
N PHE A 3 1.45 -3.87 -21.30
CA PHE A 3 0.57 -3.23 -22.29
C PHE A 3 0.51 -1.69 -22.14
N ALA A 4 1.61 -1.06 -21.71
CA ALA A 4 1.69 0.40 -21.65
C ALA A 4 1.58 0.99 -23.07
N GLY A 5 0.66 1.95 -23.25
CA GLY A 5 0.39 2.58 -24.56
C GLY A 5 -0.76 1.95 -25.35
N LEU A 6 -1.32 0.81 -24.91
CA LEU A 6 -2.50 0.21 -25.54
C LEU A 6 -3.74 1.12 -25.43
N ASP A 7 -3.84 1.88 -24.36
CA ASP A 7 -4.83 2.94 -24.11
C ASP A 7 -4.87 3.98 -25.25
N LYS A 8 -3.70 4.35 -25.78
CA LYS A 8 -3.59 5.28 -26.91
C LYS A 8 -4.16 4.68 -28.21
N ILE A 9 -3.90 3.39 -28.47
CA ILE A 9 -4.39 2.70 -29.66
C ILE A 9 -5.91 2.61 -29.62
N ILE A 10 -6.49 2.21 -28.48
CA ILE A 10 -7.94 2.14 -28.29
C ILE A 10 -8.57 3.54 -28.45
N SER A 11 -7.97 4.56 -27.83
CA SER A 11 -8.43 5.95 -27.94
C SER A 11 -8.39 6.48 -29.38
N GLN A 12 -7.40 6.10 -30.19
CA GLN A 12 -7.31 6.46 -31.59
C GLN A 12 -8.39 5.79 -32.44
N ARG A 13 -8.72 4.53 -32.15
CA ARG A 13 -9.81 3.83 -32.84
C ARG A 13 -11.15 4.50 -32.55
N ASP A 14 -11.47 4.77 -31.29
CA ASP A 14 -12.72 5.41 -30.90
C ASP A 14 -12.87 6.82 -31.49
N LYS A 15 -11.77 7.56 -31.66
CA LYS A 15 -11.75 8.87 -32.33
C LYS A 15 -11.96 8.76 -33.84
N GLY A 16 -11.39 7.73 -34.46
CA GLY A 16 -11.55 7.49 -35.89
C GLY A 16 -12.99 7.20 -36.33
N THR A 17 -13.79 6.65 -35.39
CA THR A 17 -15.22 6.32 -35.65
C THR A 17 -16.14 7.53 -35.40
N SER A 18 -15.66 8.59 -34.76
CA SER A 18 -16.44 9.76 -34.34
C SER A 18 -16.21 10.99 -35.24
N ILE A 19 -16.03 10.82 -36.57
CA ILE A 19 -16.04 11.93 -37.54
C ILE A 19 -17.48 12.30 -37.82
N GLY A 20 -18.12 13.05 -36.93
CA GLY A 20 -19.46 13.60 -37.11
C GLY A 20 -19.61 14.91 -36.33
N PHE A 21 -20.32 15.88 -36.91
CA PHE A 21 -20.69 17.14 -36.28
C PHE A 21 -21.41 16.88 -34.93
N GLY A 22 -20.73 17.18 -33.82
CA GLY A 22 -21.33 17.06 -32.48
C GLY A 22 -20.60 16.14 -31.48
N ALA A 23 -19.42 15.57 -31.81
CA ALA A 23 -18.66 14.78 -30.88
C ALA A 23 -18.05 15.67 -29.80
N GLU A 24 -18.52 15.52 -28.55
CA GLU A 24 -17.84 16.08 -27.37
C GLU A 24 -16.42 15.50 -27.30
N VAL A 25 -15.43 16.32 -27.57
CA VAL A 25 -14.01 15.97 -27.38
C VAL A 25 -13.74 15.96 -25.87
N LYS A 26 -14.10 14.87 -25.19
CA LYS A 26 -13.60 14.63 -23.84
C LYS A 26 -12.10 14.45 -23.93
N SER A 27 -11.35 15.26 -23.21
CA SER A 27 -9.89 15.18 -23.19
C SER A 27 -9.43 13.79 -22.76
N ILE A 28 -8.35 13.31 -23.35
CA ILE A 28 -7.77 11.97 -23.05
C ILE A 28 -7.42 11.83 -21.56
N GLU A 29 -7.22 12.96 -20.89
CA GLU A 29 -6.84 13.05 -19.46
C GLU A 29 -8.00 12.77 -18.50
N ASP A 30 -9.26 12.89 -18.94
CA ASP A 30 -10.43 12.79 -18.05
C ASP A 30 -10.96 11.36 -17.86
N LYS A 31 -10.60 10.41 -18.74
CA LYS A 31 -10.97 9.01 -18.56
C LYS A 31 -9.83 8.21 -17.96
N LYS A 32 -10.12 7.49 -16.87
CA LYS A 32 -9.17 6.55 -16.27
C LYS A 32 -8.77 5.46 -17.26
N THR A 33 -7.51 5.07 -17.25
CA THR A 33 -6.95 4.03 -18.15
C THR A 33 -7.78 2.74 -18.13
N GLY A 34 -8.36 2.37 -16.97
CA GLY A 34 -9.22 1.19 -16.85
C GLY A 34 -10.52 1.25 -17.67
N GLU A 35 -11.07 2.45 -17.91
CA GLU A 35 -12.28 2.60 -18.73
C GLU A 35 -12.01 2.34 -20.22
N TRP A 36 -10.87 2.79 -20.73
CA TRP A 36 -10.46 2.52 -22.09
C TRP A 36 -10.23 1.03 -22.34
N MET A 37 -9.63 0.34 -21.38
CA MET A 37 -9.34 -1.09 -21.48
C MET A 37 -10.59 -1.97 -21.55
N LYS A 38 -11.76 -1.49 -21.08
CA LYS A 38 -13.04 -2.23 -21.20
C LYS A 38 -13.47 -2.43 -22.65
N ASN A 39 -13.08 -1.51 -23.53
CA ASN A 39 -13.41 -1.55 -24.95
C ASN A 39 -12.31 -2.22 -25.80
N LEU A 40 -11.47 -3.05 -25.18
CA LEU A 40 -10.38 -3.74 -25.87
C LEU A 40 -10.92 -4.76 -26.88
N GLU A 41 -10.42 -4.66 -28.12
CA GLU A 41 -10.72 -5.60 -29.21
C GLU A 41 -9.45 -6.32 -29.66
N PRO A 42 -9.59 -7.52 -30.27
CA PRO A 42 -8.43 -8.26 -30.80
C PRO A 42 -7.59 -7.46 -31.80
N GLU A 43 -8.22 -6.58 -32.57
CA GLU A 43 -7.54 -5.71 -33.55
C GLU A 43 -6.59 -4.72 -32.88
N ASP A 44 -6.92 -4.24 -31.66
CA ASP A 44 -6.05 -3.33 -30.92
C ASP A 44 -4.77 -4.05 -30.49
N LEU A 45 -4.88 -5.32 -30.15
CA LEU A 45 -3.73 -6.17 -29.80
C LEU A 45 -2.83 -6.43 -31.01
N LEU A 46 -3.42 -6.58 -32.23
CA LEU A 46 -2.65 -6.67 -33.47
C LEU A 46 -1.89 -5.38 -33.74
N LYS A 47 -2.57 -4.23 -33.64
CA LYS A 47 -1.94 -2.91 -33.78
C LYS A 47 -0.86 -2.64 -32.74
N TYR A 48 -1.01 -3.22 -31.55
CA TYR A 48 -0.01 -3.14 -30.49
C TYR A 48 1.25 -3.97 -30.82
N GLY A 49 1.15 -4.93 -31.73
CA GLY A 49 2.26 -5.76 -32.21
C GLY A 49 2.23 -7.21 -31.76
N LEU A 50 1.08 -7.70 -31.26
CA LEU A 50 0.90 -9.13 -31.02
C LEU A 50 0.64 -9.88 -32.33
N ILE A 51 1.23 -11.05 -32.49
CA ILE A 51 1.03 -11.89 -33.67
C ILE A 51 -0.37 -12.52 -33.67
N PRO A 52 -1.01 -12.66 -34.86
CA PRO A 52 -2.37 -13.18 -35.00
C PRO A 52 -2.55 -14.58 -34.40
N GLU A 53 -1.58 -15.46 -34.56
CA GLU A 53 -1.62 -16.82 -34.07
C GLU A 53 -1.67 -16.87 -32.53
N PHE A 54 -1.01 -15.92 -31.85
CA PHE A 54 -1.04 -15.81 -30.41
C PHE A 54 -2.41 -15.37 -29.92
N ILE A 55 -3.01 -14.37 -30.57
CA ILE A 55 -4.34 -13.87 -30.23
C ILE A 55 -5.40 -14.95 -30.45
N GLY A 56 -5.29 -15.73 -31.53
CA GLY A 56 -6.21 -16.83 -31.82
C GLY A 56 -6.15 -17.96 -30.78
N ARG A 57 -4.99 -18.16 -30.13
CA ARG A 57 -4.82 -19.16 -29.08
C ARG A 57 -5.21 -18.69 -27.69
N LEU A 58 -5.26 -17.37 -27.45
CA LEU A 58 -5.66 -16.74 -26.19
C LEU A 58 -6.89 -15.87 -26.43
N PRO A 59 -8.07 -16.45 -26.68
CA PRO A 59 -9.27 -15.72 -27.08
C PRO A 59 -9.91 -14.92 -25.94
N ILE A 60 -9.50 -15.15 -24.69
CA ILE A 60 -10.09 -14.50 -23.52
C ILE A 60 -9.17 -13.35 -23.08
N THR A 61 -9.70 -12.14 -23.12
CA THR A 61 -9.08 -10.95 -22.54
C THR A 61 -9.82 -10.55 -21.27
N ALA A 62 -9.07 -10.31 -20.21
CA ALA A 62 -9.59 -9.81 -18.95
C ALA A 62 -8.96 -8.47 -18.62
N THR A 63 -9.78 -7.46 -18.41
CA THR A 63 -9.34 -6.11 -18.06
C THR A 63 -9.50 -5.89 -16.56
N LEU A 64 -8.56 -5.16 -15.97
CA LEU A 64 -8.60 -4.79 -14.57
C LEU A 64 -9.00 -3.32 -14.44
N GLU A 65 -9.81 -3.04 -13.45
CA GLU A 65 -10.19 -1.67 -13.08
C GLU A 65 -9.12 -1.01 -12.22
N ASP A 66 -9.09 0.31 -12.25
CA ASP A 66 -8.23 1.08 -11.35
C ASP A 66 -8.71 0.92 -9.91
N LEU A 67 -7.74 0.83 -8.99
CA LEU A 67 -8.03 0.66 -7.57
C LEU A 67 -8.46 2.00 -6.95
N ASP A 68 -9.64 1.99 -6.35
CA ASP A 68 -10.13 3.11 -5.53
C ASP A 68 -9.56 3.05 -4.09
N GLU A 69 -9.81 4.09 -3.31
CA GLU A 69 -9.39 4.16 -1.90
C GLU A 69 -9.89 2.97 -1.09
N LYS A 70 -11.17 2.60 -1.27
CA LYS A 70 -11.78 1.49 -0.53
C LYS A 70 -11.11 0.16 -0.83
N SER A 71 -10.80 -0.10 -2.09
CA SER A 71 -10.10 -1.31 -2.51
C SER A 71 -8.67 -1.37 -1.96
N LEU A 72 -7.95 -0.25 -1.93
CA LEU A 72 -6.61 -0.18 -1.34
C LEU A 72 -6.63 -0.40 0.18
N VAL A 73 -7.61 0.15 0.89
CA VAL A 73 -7.82 -0.10 2.32
C VAL A 73 -8.11 -1.58 2.58
N LYS A 74 -8.97 -2.23 1.76
CA LYS A 74 -9.21 -3.66 1.85
C LYS A 74 -7.93 -4.48 1.64
N ILE A 75 -7.13 -4.15 0.64
CA ILE A 75 -5.84 -4.81 0.38
C ILE A 75 -4.88 -4.70 1.57
N LEU A 76 -4.92 -3.58 2.30
CA LEU A 76 -4.10 -3.38 3.49
C LEU A 76 -4.53 -4.20 4.69
N LEU A 77 -5.84 -4.49 4.85
CA LEU A 77 -6.41 -5.06 6.08
C LEU A 77 -6.89 -6.50 5.93
N GLU A 78 -7.65 -6.82 4.87
CA GLU A 78 -8.43 -8.06 4.77
C GLU A 78 -7.59 -9.32 4.51
N PRO A 79 -6.60 -9.35 3.58
CA PRO A 79 -5.88 -10.58 3.25
C PRO A 79 -5.26 -11.25 4.49
N LYS A 80 -5.16 -12.58 4.47
CA LYS A 80 -4.49 -13.34 5.55
C LYS A 80 -3.07 -12.82 5.80
N ASN A 81 -2.36 -12.50 4.74
CA ASN A 81 -1.00 -11.95 4.77
C ASN A 81 -0.98 -10.50 4.28
N SER A 82 -1.86 -9.66 4.82
CA SER A 82 -1.87 -8.23 4.50
C SER A 82 -0.61 -7.53 4.99
N LEU A 83 -0.22 -6.44 4.32
CA LEU A 83 0.99 -5.71 4.68
C LEU A 83 0.99 -5.24 6.14
N ILE A 84 -0.14 -4.74 6.63
CA ILE A 84 -0.29 -4.32 8.03
C ILE A 84 -0.01 -5.49 8.98
N LYS A 85 -0.61 -6.66 8.73
CA LYS A 85 -0.40 -7.86 9.56
C LYS A 85 1.04 -8.34 9.53
N GLN A 86 1.74 -8.25 8.38
CA GLN A 86 3.16 -8.59 8.29
C GLN A 86 4.00 -7.71 9.22
N TYR A 87 3.78 -6.40 9.21
CA TYR A 87 4.50 -5.49 10.11
C TYR A 87 4.09 -5.67 11.57
N GLN A 88 2.82 -5.94 11.85
CA GLN A 88 2.37 -6.25 13.21
C GLN A 88 3.07 -7.48 13.79
N GLU A 89 3.21 -8.56 13.01
CA GLU A 89 3.96 -9.74 13.45
C GLU A 89 5.46 -9.44 13.60
N LEU A 90 6.05 -8.61 12.73
CA LEU A 90 7.44 -8.20 12.84
C LEU A 90 7.71 -7.44 14.15
N PHE A 91 6.87 -6.45 14.48
CA PHE A 91 6.98 -5.70 15.74
C PHE A 91 6.72 -6.57 16.97
N LYS A 92 5.82 -7.54 16.85
CA LYS A 92 5.53 -8.49 17.92
C LYS A 92 6.73 -9.40 18.24
N LEU A 93 7.59 -9.73 17.26
CA LEU A 93 8.84 -10.45 17.50
C LEU A 93 9.79 -9.66 18.43
N GLU A 94 9.75 -8.32 18.35
CA GLU A 94 10.48 -7.41 19.24
C GLU A 94 9.73 -7.13 20.57
N GLY A 95 8.59 -7.80 20.79
CA GLY A 95 7.77 -7.61 21.99
C GLY A 95 6.93 -6.34 22.01
N VAL A 96 6.77 -5.67 20.87
CA VAL A 96 6.08 -4.39 20.73
C VAL A 96 4.79 -4.57 19.94
N LYS A 97 3.71 -3.93 20.38
CA LYS A 97 2.44 -3.91 19.66
C LYS A 97 2.42 -2.77 18.64
N LEU A 98 2.09 -3.08 17.38
CA LEU A 98 1.92 -2.07 16.32
C LEU A 98 0.42 -1.85 16.04
N THR A 99 -0.03 -0.61 16.18
CA THR A 99 -1.43 -0.23 15.97
C THR A 99 -1.53 0.86 14.91
N PHE A 100 -2.41 0.67 13.92
CA PHE A 100 -2.74 1.66 12.91
C PHE A 100 -4.11 2.26 13.22
N LYS A 101 -4.21 3.59 13.25
CA LYS A 101 -5.51 4.26 13.32
C LYS A 101 -6.20 4.20 11.94
N ASP A 102 -7.52 4.06 11.92
CA ASP A 102 -8.31 3.96 10.68
C ASP A 102 -8.03 5.11 9.71
N GLN A 103 -7.87 6.31 10.24
CA GLN A 103 -7.54 7.48 9.42
C GLN A 103 -6.14 7.35 8.78
N ALA A 104 -5.17 6.81 9.48
CA ALA A 104 -3.82 6.58 8.93
C ALA A 104 -3.85 5.59 7.76
N VAL A 105 -4.65 4.53 7.86
CA VAL A 105 -4.81 3.54 6.77
C VAL A 105 -5.40 4.20 5.51
N LYS A 106 -6.39 5.08 5.66
CA LYS A 106 -6.96 5.87 4.55
C LYS A 106 -5.93 6.82 3.94
N ASP A 107 -5.18 7.52 4.77
CA ASP A 107 -4.15 8.45 4.31
C ASP A 107 -3.02 7.73 3.54
N ILE A 108 -2.65 6.51 3.95
CA ILE A 108 -1.70 5.65 3.22
C ILE A 108 -2.27 5.26 1.86
N ALA A 109 -3.55 4.86 1.79
CA ALA A 109 -4.22 4.52 0.53
C ALA A 109 -4.28 5.73 -0.41
N ASN A 110 -4.65 6.91 0.08
CA ASN A 110 -4.69 8.15 -0.69
C ASN A 110 -3.31 8.57 -1.20
N LYS A 111 -2.26 8.37 -0.40
CA LYS A 111 -0.88 8.62 -0.80
C LYS A 111 -0.43 7.69 -1.94
N ALA A 112 -0.90 6.44 -1.96
CA ALA A 112 -0.63 5.50 -3.06
C ALA A 112 -1.36 5.91 -4.35
N ILE A 113 -2.59 6.41 -4.25
CA ILE A 113 -3.36 6.94 -5.39
C ILE A 113 -2.67 8.18 -5.96
N SER A 114 -2.30 9.15 -5.11
CA SER A 114 -1.65 10.39 -5.55
C SER A 114 -0.31 10.14 -6.26
N LYS A 115 0.42 9.10 -5.83
CA LYS A 115 1.66 8.67 -6.49
C LYS A 115 1.44 7.84 -7.75
N LYS A 116 0.20 7.49 -8.09
CA LYS A 116 -0.15 6.62 -9.24
C LYS A 116 0.56 5.24 -9.20
N THR A 117 0.91 4.77 -7.99
CA THR A 117 1.64 3.51 -7.81
C THR A 117 0.74 2.32 -7.51
N GLY A 118 -0.53 2.57 -7.21
CA GLY A 118 -1.50 1.54 -6.85
C GLY A 118 -1.06 0.68 -5.67
N ALA A 119 -1.48 -0.58 -5.64
CA ALA A 119 -1.19 -1.50 -4.54
C ALA A 119 0.32 -1.77 -4.33
N ARG A 120 1.14 -1.71 -5.40
CA ARG A 120 2.60 -1.92 -5.30
C ARG A 120 3.29 -0.84 -4.48
N GLY A 121 2.77 0.38 -4.53
CA GLY A 121 3.33 1.51 -3.78
C GLY A 121 3.03 1.46 -2.28
N LEU A 122 2.04 0.68 -1.84
CA LEU A 122 1.67 0.58 -0.43
C LEU A 122 2.83 0.08 0.43
N ARG A 123 3.60 -0.91 -0.05
CA ARG A 123 4.76 -1.44 0.67
C ARG A 123 5.80 -0.36 0.90
N SER A 124 6.23 0.34 -0.15
CA SER A 124 7.25 1.40 -0.04
C SER A 124 6.78 2.57 0.84
N ILE A 125 5.48 2.86 0.84
CA ILE A 125 4.92 3.90 1.71
C ILE A 125 5.01 3.47 3.18
N LEU A 126 4.63 2.21 3.49
CA LEU A 126 4.72 1.67 4.84
C LEU A 126 6.17 1.56 5.32
N GLU A 127 7.08 1.08 4.45
CA GLU A 127 8.52 1.03 4.74
C GLU A 127 9.06 2.41 5.12
N ASN A 128 8.76 3.44 4.34
CA ASN A 128 9.20 4.80 4.65
C ASN A 128 8.65 5.35 5.98
N ILE A 129 7.45 4.95 6.39
CA ILE A 129 6.85 5.38 7.66
C ILE A 129 7.51 4.64 8.84
N LEU A 130 7.78 3.34 8.67
CA LEU A 130 8.20 2.45 9.75
C LEU A 130 9.71 2.31 9.87
N LEU A 131 10.49 2.57 8.80
CA LEU A 131 11.92 2.28 8.71
C LEU A 131 12.71 2.83 9.91
N LYS A 132 12.49 4.10 10.23
CA LYS A 132 13.20 4.75 11.34
C LYS A 132 12.82 4.12 12.68
N THR A 133 11.53 3.91 12.90
CA THR A 133 11.03 3.29 14.13
C THR A 133 11.57 1.87 14.28
N MET A 134 11.58 1.08 13.21
CA MET A 134 12.14 -0.28 13.22
C MET A 134 13.65 -0.30 13.53
N PHE A 135 14.37 0.70 13.04
CA PHE A 135 15.81 0.82 13.31
C PHE A 135 16.09 1.21 14.77
N ASP A 136 15.29 2.12 15.33
CA ASP A 136 15.47 2.63 16.69
C ASP A 136 14.93 1.67 17.76
N LEU A 137 13.99 0.79 17.41
CA LEU A 137 13.25 -0.08 18.32
C LEU A 137 14.15 -0.99 19.17
N PRO A 138 15.16 -1.70 18.61
CA PRO A 138 16.02 -2.59 19.41
C PRO A 138 16.91 -1.84 20.41
N SER A 139 17.12 -0.54 20.20
CA SER A 139 17.95 0.32 21.05
C SER A 139 17.17 0.99 22.19
N GLN A 140 15.84 0.88 22.18
CA GLN A 140 14.96 1.51 23.15
C GLN A 140 14.38 0.45 24.10
N GLU A 141 14.50 0.70 25.39
CA GLU A 141 13.92 -0.18 26.41
C GLU A 141 12.50 0.24 26.77
N ASN A 142 11.68 -0.74 27.18
CA ASN A 142 10.34 -0.55 27.72
C ASN A 142 9.30 0.07 26.74
N ILE A 143 9.41 -0.20 25.44
CA ILE A 143 8.35 0.13 24.49
C ILE A 143 7.25 -0.92 24.59
N GLU A 144 6.02 -0.49 24.78
CA GLU A 144 4.85 -1.35 24.83
C GLU A 144 4.08 -1.33 23.49
N GLU A 145 3.87 -0.14 22.93
CA GLU A 145 3.08 0.02 21.72
C GLU A 145 3.63 1.15 20.84
N VAL A 146 3.53 0.93 19.52
CA VAL A 146 3.77 1.95 18.49
C VAL A 146 2.46 2.23 17.75
N ILE A 147 2.04 3.49 17.74
CA ILE A 147 0.79 3.92 17.12
C ILE A 147 1.09 4.77 15.90
N ILE A 148 0.54 4.35 14.75
CA ILE A 148 0.59 5.10 13.50
C ILE A 148 -0.68 5.94 13.37
N ASP A 149 -0.52 7.24 13.42
CA ASP A 149 -1.59 8.21 13.22
C ASP A 149 -1.56 8.83 11.81
N SER A 150 -2.50 9.74 11.53
CA SER A 150 -2.58 10.48 10.26
C SER A 150 -1.35 11.33 9.98
N GLY A 151 -0.72 11.90 11.03
CA GLY A 151 0.49 12.71 10.89
C GLY A 151 1.67 11.88 10.42
N ALA A 152 1.87 10.70 11.01
CA ALA A 152 2.89 9.75 10.62
C ALA A 152 2.64 9.20 9.19
N ALA A 153 1.39 8.89 8.84
CA ALA A 153 1.01 8.43 7.51
C ALA A 153 1.35 9.46 6.42
N LYS A 154 1.11 10.74 6.69
CA LYS A 154 1.46 11.85 5.78
C LYS A 154 2.96 12.17 5.76
N GLY A 155 3.70 11.74 6.76
CA GLY A 155 5.13 12.02 6.91
C GLY A 155 5.42 13.38 7.55
N VAL A 156 4.45 13.97 8.25
CA VAL A 156 4.57 15.23 8.98
C VAL A 156 5.14 15.01 10.39
N SER A 157 4.76 13.88 11.01
CA SER A 157 5.22 13.48 12.34
C SER A 157 5.84 12.09 12.31
N GLN A 158 6.53 11.72 13.39
CA GLN A 158 6.98 10.35 13.59
C GLN A 158 5.87 9.52 14.25
N PRO A 159 5.89 8.18 14.13
CA PRO A 159 5.01 7.30 14.87
C PRO A 159 5.07 7.58 16.38
N VAL A 160 3.94 7.47 17.04
CA VAL A 160 3.85 7.68 18.49
C VAL A 160 4.29 6.41 19.20
N VAL A 161 5.35 6.51 19.99
CA VAL A 161 5.89 5.40 20.81
C VAL A 161 5.35 5.52 22.22
N VAL A 162 4.70 4.47 22.69
CA VAL A 162 4.17 4.38 24.05
C VAL A 162 5.09 3.49 24.88
N HIS A 163 5.63 4.06 25.94
CA HIS A 163 6.49 3.34 26.89
C HIS A 163 5.67 2.74 28.02
N SER A 164 6.02 1.55 28.47
CA SER A 164 5.44 0.92 29.66
C SER A 164 5.80 1.71 30.91
N LYS A 165 4.80 2.01 31.73
CA LYS A 165 5.00 2.76 32.99
C LYS A 165 5.56 1.92 34.14
N ASN A 166 5.69 0.59 34.02
CA ASN A 166 6.05 -0.27 35.13
C ASN A 166 6.97 -1.42 34.69
N LYS A 167 8.28 -1.22 34.87
CA LYS A 167 9.08 -2.23 35.55
C LYS A 167 9.58 -1.59 36.82
N SER A 168 8.86 -1.86 37.94
CA SER A 168 9.43 -1.70 39.27
C SER A 168 10.76 -2.42 39.25
N CYS A 169 11.81 -1.67 39.43
CA CYS A 169 13.13 -2.19 39.74
C CYS A 169 12.95 -3.12 40.94
N LEU A 170 12.98 -4.42 40.75
CA LEU A 170 13.23 -5.34 41.83
C LEU A 170 14.64 -5.01 42.27
N LEU A 171 14.73 -4.12 43.26
CA LEU A 171 15.92 -3.92 44.05
C LEU A 171 16.29 -5.30 44.62
N TYR A 172 17.26 -5.92 43.96
CA TYR A 172 17.94 -7.08 44.54
C TYR A 172 18.68 -6.55 45.74
N THR A 173 18.02 -6.53 46.91
CA THR A 173 18.69 -6.38 48.18
C THR A 173 19.44 -7.68 48.41
N SER A 174 20.72 -7.69 48.07
CA SER A 174 21.63 -8.73 48.56
C SER A 174 21.54 -8.73 50.08
N PRO A 175 21.36 -9.90 50.72
CA PRO A 175 21.32 -9.97 52.15
C PRO A 175 22.64 -9.42 52.70
N SER A 176 22.51 -8.49 53.65
CA SER A 176 23.67 -7.90 54.34
C SER A 176 24.49 -9.00 55.01
N PRO A 177 25.84 -8.94 54.98
CA PRO A 177 26.71 -9.92 55.60
C PRO A 177 26.57 -10.03 57.14
N ARG A 178 25.67 -9.25 57.75
CA ARG A 178 25.43 -9.25 59.19
C ARG A 178 24.34 -10.22 59.66
N ASP A 179 23.62 -10.88 58.78
CA ASP A 179 22.54 -11.81 59.17
C ASP A 179 22.97 -13.28 59.18
N VAL A 180 24.28 -13.55 59.19
CA VAL A 180 24.82 -14.90 59.34
C VAL A 180 25.61 -14.92 60.61
N SER A 181 24.94 -14.92 61.79
CA SER A 181 25.51 -15.25 63.10
C SER A 181 24.47 -15.98 63.90
N THR A 182 24.76 -17.20 64.17
CA THR A 182 24.32 -18.28 65.04
C THR A 182 23.40 -19.30 64.43
#